data_f14f688a063065cc9e78af9401c98eab
#
_entry.id   f14f688a063065cc9e78af9401c98eab
#
_cell.length_a   1.000
_cell.length_b   1.000
_cell.length_c   1.000
_cell.angle_alpha   90.00
_cell.angle_beta   90.00
_cell.angle_gamma   90.00
#
_symmetry.space_group_name_H-M   'P 1'
#
loop_
_entity.id
_entity.type
_entity.pdbx_description
1 polymer ?
#
loop_
_entity_poly.entity_id
_entity_poly.type
_entity_poly.pdbx_seq_one_letter_code
_entity_poly.pdbx_strand_id
1 'polypeptide(L)'
;MKLAQMACAGILLLAGGAAAQDGGKTGSMTTANKTTISLGTATPGGGFPLYGNAFAEVMNAAEPTLSIEPRNTKGSNENIPLLESDQLDIGLVAGEPSYEAFMGIGRPATKLKILTAMYSSPGMFVVRADSPYKTIRDLVGQPVAFGAKGSGLPILSRYMLDGIGLKQDEDFKSIYLDRAGDGPAMVQDGRAAALWGAGIGWPGFEAMSKAPGGARFIVPDAGEIARIRAKHTFLKPLTIPANSYPNQTAAIDSLGSWSFILVRESLPDDTAYRLAKTLHGIEATLCKKLPQSCETTAANTVAAAPNVGLIHPGVMKYLKEIGAAK
;
A
#
# COMPACT_ATOMS: atom_id res chain seq x y z
N MET A 1 5.36 -69.66 -11.04
CA MET A 1 6.28 -70.69 -10.49
C MET A 1 6.71 -70.25 -9.11
N LYS A 2 6.17 -70.94 -8.12
CA LYS A 2 6.76 -71.58 -6.89
C LYS A 2 7.50 -70.58 -6.00
N LEU A 3 6.89 -70.21 -4.86
CA LEU A 3 6.94 -70.86 -3.51
C LEU A 3 8.35 -70.90 -2.90
N ALA A 4 8.54 -70.30 -1.74
CA ALA A 4 8.71 -71.08 -0.50
C ALA A 4 8.75 -70.16 0.73
N GLN A 5 7.88 -70.45 1.68
CA GLN A 5 7.91 -70.03 3.09
C GLN A 5 9.05 -70.72 3.81
N MET A 6 9.59 -70.10 4.86
CA MET A 6 9.99 -70.86 6.06
C MET A 6 9.98 -69.94 7.29
N ALA A 7 9.17 -70.36 8.26
CA ALA A 7 9.12 -69.87 9.63
C ALA A 7 10.15 -70.63 10.49
N CYS A 8 10.70 -69.89 11.48
CA CYS A 8 11.25 -70.58 12.68
C CYS A 8 11.02 -69.68 13.92
N ALA A 9 10.34 -70.27 14.87
CA ALA A 9 10.08 -69.80 16.21
C ALA A 9 11.25 -70.16 17.16
N GLY A 10 11.42 -69.38 18.23
CA GLY A 10 12.35 -69.68 19.32
C GLY A 10 12.37 -68.65 20.42
N ILE A 11 11.48 -68.74 21.38
CA ILE A 11 11.62 -68.87 22.86
C ILE A 11 12.28 -67.76 23.66
N LEU A 12 11.46 -67.30 24.64
CA LEU A 12 11.64 -66.38 25.77
C LEU A 12 12.93 -66.56 26.59
N LEU A 13 13.39 -65.42 27.10
CA LEU A 13 13.96 -65.34 28.48
C LEU A 13 13.64 -63.93 29.09
N LEU A 14 12.92 -64.00 30.21
CA LEU A 14 12.62 -62.83 31.09
C LEU A 14 13.87 -62.50 31.92
N ALA A 15 14.22 -61.22 31.95
CA ALA A 15 15.03 -60.64 33.03
C ALA A 15 14.48 -59.30 33.39
N GLY A 16 13.95 -59.18 34.58
CA GLY A 16 13.43 -57.94 35.14
C GLY A 16 14.58 -56.99 35.51
N GLY A 17 14.38 -55.71 35.15
CA GLY A 17 15.21 -54.62 35.62
C GLY A 17 14.28 -53.43 35.86
N ALA A 18 14.07 -53.10 37.14
CA ALA A 18 13.40 -51.88 37.56
C ALA A 18 14.27 -50.66 37.16
N ALA A 19 13.81 -49.82 36.25
CA ALA A 19 14.38 -48.52 35.98
C ALA A 19 13.37 -47.45 36.37
N ALA A 20 13.84 -46.54 37.20
CA ALA A 20 13.14 -45.41 37.76
C ALA A 20 12.49 -44.56 36.65
N GLN A 21 11.23 -44.21 36.83
CA GLN A 21 10.53 -43.19 36.04
C GLN A 21 11.07 -41.81 36.47
N ASP A 22 11.98 -41.28 35.64
CA ASP A 22 12.31 -39.87 35.68
C ASP A 22 11.21 -39.11 34.97
N GLY A 23 10.42 -38.39 35.74
CA GLY A 23 9.28 -37.58 35.26
C GLY A 23 9.74 -36.35 34.50
N GLY A 24 10.23 -36.58 33.27
CA GLY A 24 10.44 -35.51 32.30
C GLY A 24 9.12 -34.83 31.99
N LYS A 25 8.84 -33.67 32.60
CA LYS A 25 7.81 -32.72 32.16
C LYS A 25 8.14 -32.29 30.73
N THR A 26 7.61 -33.00 29.76
CA THR A 26 7.48 -32.45 28.40
C THR A 26 6.59 -31.21 28.52
N GLY A 27 7.22 -30.03 28.58
CA GLY A 27 6.55 -28.76 28.45
C GLY A 27 5.82 -28.79 27.12
N SER A 28 4.50 -28.94 27.17
CA SER A 28 3.63 -28.66 26.03
C SER A 28 3.93 -27.21 25.62
N MET A 29 4.65 -27.03 24.52
CA MET A 29 4.70 -25.74 23.83
C MET A 29 3.27 -25.50 23.37
N THR A 30 2.51 -24.74 24.17
CA THR A 30 1.25 -24.17 23.74
C THR A 30 1.61 -23.28 22.53
N THR A 31 1.32 -23.74 21.33
CA THR A 31 1.36 -22.89 20.15
C THR A 31 0.38 -21.76 20.44
N ALA A 32 0.92 -20.57 20.77
CA ALA A 32 0.11 -19.39 20.96
C ALA A 32 -0.72 -19.23 19.67
N ASN A 33 -2.05 -19.26 19.80
CA ASN A 33 -2.96 -19.05 18.67
C ASN A 33 -2.62 -17.71 18.05
N LYS A 34 -2.08 -17.73 16.81
CA LYS A 34 -1.79 -16.50 16.07
C LYS A 34 -3.08 -15.81 15.70
N THR A 35 -3.13 -14.50 15.90
CA THR A 35 -4.20 -13.66 15.37
C THR A 35 -3.94 -13.42 13.89
N THR A 36 -4.73 -14.00 13.02
CA THR A 36 -4.63 -13.77 11.57
C THR A 36 -5.30 -12.45 11.21
N ILE A 37 -4.59 -11.63 10.43
CA ILE A 37 -5.03 -10.31 9.94
C ILE A 37 -4.95 -10.31 8.42
N SER A 38 -6.08 -10.26 7.76
CA SER A 38 -6.16 -10.15 6.31
C SER A 38 -5.85 -8.71 5.86
N LEU A 39 -4.92 -8.56 4.91
CA LEU A 39 -4.49 -7.26 4.37
C LEU A 39 -4.83 -7.14 2.88
N GLY A 40 -5.79 -6.28 2.53
CA GLY A 40 -6.07 -5.95 1.13
C GLY A 40 -5.01 -5.02 0.54
N THR A 41 -4.44 -5.38 -0.61
CA THR A 41 -3.41 -4.59 -1.29
C THR A 41 -3.93 -3.98 -2.60
N ALA A 42 -3.44 -4.40 -3.76
CA ALA A 42 -3.91 -3.98 -5.08
C ALA A 42 -3.49 -4.98 -6.16
N THR A 43 -3.61 -4.59 -7.43
CA THR A 43 -3.18 -5.42 -8.57
C THR A 43 -1.65 -5.55 -8.63
N PRO A 44 -1.12 -6.69 -9.10
CA PRO A 44 0.31 -6.88 -9.26
C PRO A 44 0.99 -5.78 -10.09
N GLY A 45 2.24 -5.46 -9.71
CA GLY A 45 3.03 -4.39 -10.34
C GLY A 45 2.73 -2.97 -9.82
N GLY A 46 1.78 -2.81 -8.89
CA GLY A 46 1.53 -1.55 -8.20
C GLY A 46 2.37 -1.37 -6.92
N GLY A 47 2.35 -0.16 -6.37
CA GLY A 47 3.07 0.16 -5.12
C GLY A 47 2.48 -0.53 -3.89
N PHE A 48 1.16 -0.72 -3.83
CA PHE A 48 0.50 -1.33 -2.69
C PHE A 48 0.87 -2.81 -2.47
N PRO A 49 0.93 -3.70 -3.48
CA PRO A 49 1.45 -5.05 -3.28
C PRO A 49 2.91 -5.05 -2.80
N LEU A 50 3.75 -4.16 -3.32
CA LEU A 50 5.14 -4.04 -2.87
C LEU A 50 5.22 -3.64 -1.39
N TYR A 51 4.48 -2.59 -1.00
CA TYR A 51 4.41 -2.13 0.38
C TYR A 51 3.78 -3.18 1.31
N GLY A 52 2.63 -3.75 0.93
CA GLY A 52 1.91 -4.71 1.76
C GLY A 52 2.71 -5.97 2.07
N ASN A 53 3.47 -6.47 1.10
CA ASN A 53 4.36 -7.62 1.30
C ASN A 53 5.52 -7.27 2.25
N ALA A 54 6.17 -6.12 2.08
CA ALA A 54 7.24 -5.66 2.97
C ALA A 54 6.73 -5.42 4.40
N PHE A 55 5.57 -4.77 4.53
CA PHE A 55 4.89 -4.53 5.79
C PHE A 55 4.57 -5.84 6.52
N ALA A 56 3.92 -6.78 5.85
CA ALA A 56 3.55 -8.07 6.44
C ALA A 56 4.79 -8.87 6.87
N GLU A 57 5.83 -8.91 6.05
CA GLU A 57 7.07 -9.63 6.37
C GLU A 57 7.71 -9.07 7.66
N VAL A 58 7.88 -7.75 7.74
CA VAL A 58 8.57 -7.13 8.90
C VAL A 58 7.70 -7.18 10.14
N MET A 59 6.39 -6.96 10.02
CA MET A 59 5.44 -7.07 11.15
C MET A 59 5.36 -8.49 11.71
N ASN A 60 5.23 -9.51 10.85
CA ASN A 60 5.15 -10.91 11.26
C ASN A 60 6.45 -11.40 11.91
N ALA A 61 7.60 -10.86 11.51
CA ALA A 61 8.88 -11.16 12.15
C ALA A 61 9.01 -10.52 13.54
N ALA A 62 8.47 -9.32 13.72
CA ALA A 62 8.56 -8.57 14.96
C ALA A 62 7.54 -9.00 16.03
N GLU A 63 6.37 -9.49 15.61
CA GLU A 63 5.28 -9.89 16.51
C GLU A 63 4.78 -11.31 16.13
N PRO A 64 5.39 -12.37 16.69
CA PRO A 64 5.08 -13.75 16.31
C PRO A 64 3.65 -14.21 16.60
N THR A 65 2.90 -13.48 17.43
CA THR A 65 1.50 -13.77 17.76
C THR A 65 0.52 -13.15 16.74
N LEU A 66 1.03 -12.39 15.76
CA LEU A 66 0.30 -11.91 14.60
C LEU A 66 0.66 -12.71 13.34
N SER A 67 -0.28 -12.84 12.41
CA SER A 67 -0.10 -13.37 11.06
C SER A 67 -0.78 -12.44 10.08
N ILE A 68 -0.07 -11.44 9.56
CA ILE A 68 -0.60 -10.54 8.54
C ILE A 68 -0.46 -11.21 7.19
N GLU A 69 -1.58 -11.37 6.47
CA GLU A 69 -1.68 -12.07 5.20
C GLU A 69 -2.09 -11.11 4.07
N PRO A 70 -1.14 -10.67 3.23
CA PRO A 70 -1.46 -9.84 2.08
C PRO A 70 -2.30 -10.58 1.05
N ARG A 71 -3.35 -9.91 0.55
CA ARG A 71 -4.20 -10.40 -0.53
C ARG A 71 -4.23 -9.38 -1.66
N ASN A 72 -4.02 -9.85 -2.90
CA ASN A 72 -4.20 -9.02 -4.05
C ASN A 72 -5.69 -8.70 -4.24
N THR A 73 -5.98 -7.42 -4.48
CA THR A 73 -7.31 -6.88 -4.80
C THR A 73 -7.21 -6.02 -6.06
N LYS A 74 -8.28 -5.35 -6.43
CA LYS A 74 -8.23 -4.32 -7.48
C LYS A 74 -7.69 -2.99 -6.98
N GLY A 75 -7.51 -2.83 -5.65
CA GLY A 75 -6.99 -1.63 -5.00
C GLY A 75 -8.02 -0.92 -4.12
N SER A 76 -7.83 0.38 -3.88
CA SER A 76 -8.56 1.17 -2.90
C SER A 76 -10.08 1.07 -3.00
N ASN A 77 -10.62 1.10 -4.24
CA ASN A 77 -12.07 1.06 -4.48
C ASN A 77 -12.69 -0.31 -4.18
N GLU A 78 -11.90 -1.38 -4.11
CA GLU A 78 -12.35 -2.70 -3.67
C GLU A 78 -12.06 -2.91 -2.18
N ASN A 79 -10.92 -2.40 -1.67
CA ASN A 79 -10.55 -2.56 -0.27
C ASN A 79 -11.57 -1.91 0.68
N ILE A 80 -12.09 -0.73 0.34
CA ILE A 80 -13.07 -0.03 1.16
C ILE A 80 -14.32 -0.89 1.42
N PRO A 81 -15.08 -1.35 0.40
CA PRO A 81 -16.26 -2.19 0.66
C PRO A 81 -15.94 -3.53 1.31
N LEU A 82 -14.76 -4.13 1.04
CA LEU A 82 -14.34 -5.37 1.71
C LEU A 82 -14.07 -5.16 3.20
N LEU A 83 -13.51 -4.01 3.59
CA LEU A 83 -13.35 -3.63 5.00
C LEU A 83 -14.72 -3.38 5.68
N GLU A 84 -15.64 -2.68 4.99
CA GLU A 84 -16.97 -2.38 5.51
C GLU A 84 -17.86 -3.62 5.69
N SER A 85 -17.59 -4.66 4.92
CA SER A 85 -18.30 -5.95 5.00
C SER A 85 -17.56 -7.00 5.83
N ASP A 86 -16.53 -6.61 6.61
CA ASP A 86 -15.69 -7.49 7.43
C ASP A 86 -14.99 -8.62 6.65
N GLN A 87 -14.83 -8.49 5.32
CA GLN A 87 -14.11 -9.45 4.48
C GLN A 87 -12.58 -9.20 4.47
N LEU A 88 -12.15 -8.03 4.94
CA LEU A 88 -10.78 -7.69 5.25
C LEU A 88 -10.70 -7.09 6.66
N ASP A 89 -9.59 -7.34 7.35
CA ASP A 89 -9.31 -6.72 8.64
C ASP A 89 -8.66 -5.35 8.47
N ILE A 90 -7.68 -5.27 7.57
CA ILE A 90 -6.96 -4.04 7.21
C ILE A 90 -6.81 -3.95 5.69
N GLY A 91 -6.66 -2.73 5.16
CA GLY A 91 -6.54 -2.53 3.72
C GLY A 91 -5.77 -1.27 3.36
N LEU A 92 -4.99 -1.36 2.29
CA LEU A 92 -4.24 -0.22 1.76
C LEU A 92 -5.18 0.64 0.91
N VAL A 93 -5.30 1.91 1.26
CA VAL A 93 -6.22 2.84 0.59
C VAL A 93 -5.49 4.15 0.31
N ALA A 94 -5.52 4.61 -0.93
CA ALA A 94 -4.98 5.91 -1.33
C ALA A 94 -5.80 7.05 -0.68
N GLY A 95 -5.19 8.21 -0.56
CA GLY A 95 -5.77 9.31 0.18
C GLY A 95 -7.06 9.86 -0.41
N GLU A 96 -7.17 9.90 -1.74
CA GLU A 96 -8.37 10.41 -2.43
C GLU A 96 -9.59 9.50 -2.20
N PRO A 97 -9.51 8.16 -2.44
CA PRO A 97 -10.60 7.26 -2.06
C PRO A 97 -10.92 7.29 -0.55
N SER A 98 -9.89 7.43 0.30
CA SER A 98 -10.08 7.59 1.75
C SER A 98 -10.86 8.86 2.06
N TYR A 99 -10.48 9.98 1.44
CA TYR A 99 -11.17 11.26 1.59
C TYR A 99 -12.65 11.16 1.13
N GLU A 100 -12.90 10.61 -0.07
CA GLU A 100 -14.26 10.42 -0.57
C GLU A 100 -15.08 9.53 0.37
N ALA A 101 -14.49 8.46 0.88
CA ALA A 101 -15.17 7.54 1.80
C ALA A 101 -15.47 8.21 3.15
N PHE A 102 -14.54 8.95 3.73
CA PHE A 102 -14.77 9.65 5.01
C PHE A 102 -15.77 10.80 4.89
N MET A 103 -15.75 11.50 3.75
CA MET A 103 -16.63 12.66 3.52
C MET A 103 -18.00 12.28 2.92
N GLY A 104 -18.21 11.02 2.55
CA GLY A 104 -19.45 10.58 1.91
C GLY A 104 -19.64 11.13 0.51
N ILE A 105 -18.57 11.30 -0.26
CA ILE A 105 -18.62 11.80 -1.64
C ILE A 105 -18.94 10.64 -2.58
N GLY A 106 -20.09 10.73 -3.26
CA GLY A 106 -20.59 9.69 -4.18
C GLY A 106 -21.01 8.38 -3.52
N ARG A 107 -21.00 8.31 -2.19
CA ARG A 107 -21.36 7.16 -1.34
C ARG A 107 -21.72 7.63 0.07
N PRO A 108 -22.38 6.81 0.91
CA PRO A 108 -22.49 7.09 2.34
C PRO A 108 -21.09 7.18 3.00
N ALA A 109 -20.95 8.07 4.00
CA ALA A 109 -19.71 8.19 4.76
C ALA A 109 -19.38 6.87 5.48
N THR A 110 -18.11 6.50 5.43
CA THR A 110 -17.62 5.26 6.05
C THR A 110 -17.40 5.42 7.55
N LYS A 111 -17.45 4.30 8.27
CA LYS A 111 -17.04 4.19 9.67
C LYS A 111 -15.64 3.60 9.84
N LEU A 112 -14.95 3.29 8.75
CA LEU A 112 -13.58 2.78 8.78
C LEU A 112 -12.66 3.72 9.56
N LYS A 113 -11.59 3.18 10.10
CA LYS A 113 -10.62 3.92 10.91
C LYS A 113 -9.24 3.83 10.30
N ILE A 114 -8.38 4.79 10.64
CA ILE A 114 -6.97 4.82 10.23
C ILE A 114 -6.15 4.02 11.25
N LEU A 115 -5.40 3.02 10.77
CA LEU A 115 -4.37 2.35 11.53
C LEU A 115 -3.07 3.18 11.52
N THR A 116 -2.64 3.56 10.32
CA THR A 116 -1.42 4.36 10.12
C THR A 116 -1.46 5.09 8.77
N ALA A 117 -0.75 6.22 8.70
CA ALA A 117 -0.35 6.78 7.42
C ALA A 117 0.79 5.94 6.83
N MET A 118 0.73 5.69 5.53
CA MET A 118 1.76 4.92 4.82
C MET A 118 2.87 5.84 4.31
N TYR A 119 2.57 6.58 3.27
CA TYR A 119 3.48 7.50 2.60
C TYR A 119 2.70 8.53 1.80
N SER A 120 3.37 9.63 1.49
CA SER A 120 2.86 10.68 0.62
C SER A 120 2.90 10.24 -0.84
N SER A 121 1.91 10.68 -1.63
CA SER A 121 1.70 10.22 -3.00
C SER A 121 1.61 11.41 -3.97
N PRO A 122 2.73 12.09 -4.29
CA PRO A 122 2.74 13.12 -5.34
C PRO A 122 2.39 12.49 -6.68
N GLY A 123 1.38 13.06 -7.37
CA GLY A 123 0.91 12.59 -8.67
C GLY A 123 1.72 13.18 -9.81
N MET A 124 2.15 12.33 -10.76
CA MET A 124 2.90 12.75 -11.95
C MET A 124 2.49 11.94 -13.17
N PHE A 125 2.54 12.57 -14.33
CA PHE A 125 2.62 11.82 -15.59
C PHE A 125 4.09 11.51 -15.87
N VAL A 126 4.33 10.35 -16.46
CA VAL A 126 5.64 9.96 -16.99
C VAL A 126 5.51 9.60 -18.47
N VAL A 127 6.42 10.13 -19.27
CA VAL A 127 6.50 9.92 -20.72
C VAL A 127 7.91 9.46 -21.07
N ARG A 128 8.13 8.95 -22.27
CA ARG A 128 9.48 8.72 -22.79
C ARG A 128 10.22 10.05 -22.87
N ALA A 129 11.51 10.07 -22.56
CA ALA A 129 12.29 11.30 -22.56
C ALA A 129 12.39 11.97 -23.96
N ASP A 130 12.34 11.17 -25.03
CA ASP A 130 12.36 11.62 -26.44
C ASP A 130 10.99 12.03 -26.98
N SER A 131 9.90 11.92 -26.18
CA SER A 131 8.57 12.33 -26.60
C SER A 131 8.44 13.85 -26.73
N PRO A 132 7.53 14.35 -27.58
CA PRO A 132 7.29 15.79 -27.75
C PRO A 132 6.57 16.41 -26.53
N TYR A 133 5.95 15.62 -25.65
CA TYR A 133 5.08 16.08 -24.56
C TYR A 133 5.89 16.67 -23.42
N LYS A 134 5.58 17.91 -23.01
CA LYS A 134 6.28 18.65 -21.94
C LYS A 134 5.34 19.15 -20.85
N THR A 135 4.07 19.30 -21.15
CA THR A 135 3.03 19.81 -20.26
C THR A 135 1.84 18.86 -20.22
N ILE A 136 0.97 18.99 -19.23
CA ILE A 136 -0.27 18.20 -19.15
C ILE A 136 -1.16 18.49 -20.37
N ARG A 137 -1.15 19.74 -20.88
CA ARG A 137 -1.96 20.13 -22.03
C ARG A 137 -1.49 19.51 -23.35
N ASP A 138 -0.22 19.15 -23.47
CA ASP A 138 0.29 18.41 -24.65
C ASP A 138 -0.27 16.98 -24.73
N LEU A 139 -0.80 16.47 -23.62
CA LEU A 139 -1.39 15.13 -23.55
C LEU A 139 -2.89 15.13 -23.90
N VAL A 140 -3.52 16.29 -24.09
CA VAL A 140 -4.93 16.38 -24.52
C VAL A 140 -5.13 15.67 -25.86
N GLY A 141 -6.16 14.84 -25.96
CA GLY A 141 -6.44 14.00 -27.14
C GLY A 141 -5.57 12.76 -27.30
N GLN A 142 -4.57 12.57 -26.43
CA GLN A 142 -3.65 11.43 -26.50
C GLN A 142 -4.15 10.24 -25.68
N PRO A 143 -3.73 9.00 -26.02
CA PRO A 143 -3.97 7.84 -25.19
C PRO A 143 -3.10 7.93 -23.91
N VAL A 144 -3.73 7.94 -22.73
CA VAL A 144 -3.06 8.06 -21.43
C VAL A 144 -3.49 6.91 -20.52
N ALA A 145 -2.52 6.18 -19.98
CA ALA A 145 -2.77 5.13 -19.00
C ALA A 145 -2.89 5.74 -17.59
N PHE A 146 -4.13 5.82 -17.06
CA PHE A 146 -4.44 6.45 -15.78
C PHE A 146 -4.30 5.52 -14.56
N GLY A 147 -3.70 4.33 -14.76
CA GLY A 147 -3.50 3.33 -13.72
C GLY A 147 -4.58 2.25 -13.69
N ALA A 148 -4.52 1.37 -12.70
CA ALA A 148 -5.48 0.28 -12.57
C ALA A 148 -6.87 0.81 -12.20
N LYS A 149 -7.91 0.30 -12.86
CA LYS A 149 -9.30 0.76 -12.76
C LYS A 149 -9.82 0.82 -11.31
N GLY A 150 -9.44 -0.14 -10.47
CA GLY A 150 -9.87 -0.22 -9.06
C GLY A 150 -8.95 0.51 -8.07
N SER A 151 -7.85 1.12 -8.54
CA SER A 151 -6.91 1.85 -7.68
C SER A 151 -7.35 3.29 -7.41
N GLY A 152 -6.63 3.98 -6.51
CA GLY A 152 -6.82 5.40 -6.27
C GLY A 152 -6.24 6.33 -7.36
N LEU A 153 -5.37 5.81 -8.24
CA LEU A 153 -4.70 6.62 -9.26
C LEU A 153 -5.67 7.38 -10.19
N PRO A 154 -6.72 6.75 -10.75
CA PRO A 154 -7.70 7.48 -11.56
C PRO A 154 -8.46 8.57 -10.78
N ILE A 155 -8.61 8.41 -9.47
CA ILE A 155 -9.29 9.41 -8.63
C ILE A 155 -8.39 10.63 -8.42
N LEU A 156 -7.11 10.42 -8.10
CA LEU A 156 -6.15 11.51 -7.96
C LEU A 156 -6.02 12.31 -9.24
N SER A 157 -5.84 11.63 -10.40
CA SER A 157 -5.74 12.34 -11.69
C SER A 157 -7.00 13.13 -12.00
N ARG A 158 -8.19 12.59 -11.73
CA ARG A 158 -9.46 13.30 -11.92
C ARG A 158 -9.50 14.62 -11.13
N TYR A 159 -9.10 14.61 -9.87
CA TYR A 159 -9.04 15.83 -9.05
C TYR A 159 -8.01 16.83 -9.56
N MET A 160 -6.83 16.35 -9.97
CA MET A 160 -5.79 17.23 -10.49
C MET A 160 -6.19 17.86 -11.82
N LEU A 161 -6.73 17.08 -12.75
CA LEU A 161 -7.19 17.56 -14.05
C LEU A 161 -8.39 18.50 -13.91
N ASP A 162 -9.37 18.17 -13.07
CA ASP A 162 -10.53 19.02 -12.80
C ASP A 162 -10.11 20.38 -12.23
N GLY A 163 -9.07 20.45 -11.42
CA GLY A 163 -8.52 21.70 -10.87
C GLY A 163 -7.92 22.63 -11.92
N ILE A 164 -7.52 22.11 -13.07
CA ILE A 164 -6.99 22.89 -14.21
C ILE A 164 -7.98 22.99 -15.38
N GLY A 165 -9.24 22.57 -15.15
CA GLY A 165 -10.32 22.68 -16.12
C GLY A 165 -10.28 21.60 -17.21
N LEU A 166 -9.63 20.45 -16.95
CA LEU A 166 -9.61 19.30 -17.85
C LEU A 166 -10.42 18.15 -17.26
N LYS A 167 -10.98 17.32 -18.14
CA LYS A 167 -11.77 16.16 -17.78
C LYS A 167 -11.11 14.88 -18.31
N GLN A 168 -10.79 13.98 -17.38
CA GLN A 168 -10.03 12.77 -17.67
C GLN A 168 -10.60 11.94 -18.83
N ASP A 169 -11.91 11.72 -18.87
CA ASP A 169 -12.55 10.85 -19.85
C ASP A 169 -13.09 11.59 -21.10
N GLU A 170 -13.05 12.93 -21.10
CA GLU A 170 -13.48 13.73 -22.23
C GLU A 170 -12.29 14.30 -23.03
N ASP A 171 -11.24 14.77 -22.32
CA ASP A 171 -10.11 15.43 -22.94
C ASP A 171 -8.95 14.47 -23.29
N PHE A 172 -8.98 13.24 -22.80
CA PHE A 172 -7.96 12.23 -23.05
C PHE A 172 -8.59 10.95 -23.61
N LYS A 173 -7.82 10.15 -24.34
CA LYS A 173 -8.18 8.76 -24.62
C LYS A 173 -7.77 7.90 -23.42
N SER A 174 -8.62 7.88 -22.40
CA SER A 174 -8.33 7.26 -21.12
C SER A 174 -8.18 5.74 -21.23
N ILE A 175 -7.06 5.22 -20.73
CA ILE A 175 -6.78 3.78 -20.64
C ILE A 175 -6.75 3.43 -19.16
N TYR A 176 -7.64 2.53 -18.75
CA TYR A 176 -7.67 1.96 -17.41
C TYR A 176 -7.12 0.55 -17.45
N LEU A 177 -6.07 0.32 -16.68
CA LEU A 177 -5.35 -0.94 -16.68
C LEU A 177 -6.07 -2.00 -15.82
N ASP A 178 -5.99 -3.25 -16.24
CA ASP A 178 -6.37 -4.38 -15.36
C ASP A 178 -5.28 -4.65 -14.32
N ARG A 179 -4.01 -4.47 -14.70
CA ARG A 179 -2.84 -4.62 -13.84
C ARG A 179 -1.97 -3.38 -13.92
N ALA A 180 -1.59 -2.82 -12.78
CA ALA A 180 -0.76 -1.61 -12.72
C ALA A 180 0.60 -1.78 -13.44
N GLY A 181 1.15 -3.00 -13.43
CA GLY A 181 2.43 -3.31 -14.07
C GLY A 181 2.44 -3.26 -15.59
N ASP A 182 1.28 -3.20 -16.25
CA ASP A 182 1.21 -3.19 -17.72
C ASP A 182 1.47 -1.80 -18.33
N GLY A 183 1.31 -0.74 -17.52
CA GLY A 183 1.40 0.65 -17.97
C GLY A 183 2.74 1.05 -18.59
N PRO A 184 3.89 0.75 -17.98
CA PRO A 184 5.19 1.11 -18.54
C PRO A 184 5.41 0.54 -19.96
N ALA A 185 5.05 -0.73 -20.20
CA ALA A 185 5.19 -1.34 -21.51
C ALA A 185 4.33 -0.62 -22.57
N MET A 186 3.12 -0.18 -22.21
CA MET A 186 2.24 0.56 -23.14
C MET A 186 2.83 1.91 -23.56
N VAL A 187 3.57 2.59 -22.68
CA VAL A 187 4.27 3.83 -23.05
C VAL A 187 5.50 3.54 -23.90
N GLN A 188 6.24 2.48 -23.57
CA GLN A 188 7.44 2.10 -24.29
C GLN A 188 7.15 1.71 -25.75
N ASP A 189 6.04 0.99 -25.99
CA ASP A 189 5.65 0.52 -27.32
C ASP A 189 4.70 1.49 -28.08
N GLY A 190 4.40 2.65 -27.48
CA GLY A 190 3.61 3.72 -28.10
C GLY A 190 2.10 3.52 -28.07
N ARG A 191 1.57 2.50 -27.38
CA ARG A 191 0.12 2.34 -27.15
C ARG A 191 -0.46 3.40 -26.21
N ALA A 192 0.38 3.98 -25.35
CA ALA A 192 0.04 5.14 -24.56
C ALA A 192 1.10 6.23 -24.72
N ALA A 193 0.69 7.49 -24.75
CA ALA A 193 1.58 8.64 -24.78
C ALA A 193 2.21 8.90 -23.40
N ALA A 194 1.45 8.62 -22.33
CA ALA A 194 1.87 8.82 -20.95
C ALA A 194 1.30 7.75 -20.03
N LEU A 195 1.99 7.55 -18.92
CA LEU A 195 1.50 6.80 -17.77
C LEU A 195 1.33 7.76 -16.60
N TRP A 196 0.17 7.73 -15.97
CA TRP A 196 -0.09 8.42 -14.71
C TRP A 196 0.27 7.52 -13.52
N GLY A 197 0.89 8.10 -12.51
CA GLY A 197 1.22 7.41 -11.26
C GLY A 197 1.35 8.37 -10.09
N ALA A 198 1.58 7.82 -8.90
CA ALA A 198 1.77 8.60 -7.68
C ALA A 198 2.66 7.89 -6.66
N GLY A 199 3.42 8.69 -5.91
CA GLY A 199 4.35 8.23 -4.88
C GLY A 199 5.78 8.05 -5.37
N ILE A 200 6.74 8.43 -4.52
CA ILE A 200 8.17 8.27 -4.79
C ILE A 200 8.50 6.77 -4.75
N GLY A 201 9.29 6.30 -5.73
CA GLY A 201 9.64 4.87 -5.84
C GLY A 201 8.48 3.97 -6.33
N TRP A 202 7.38 4.56 -6.86
CA TRP A 202 6.33 3.76 -7.46
C TRP A 202 6.88 2.92 -8.63
N PRO A 203 6.58 1.58 -8.69
CA PRO A 203 7.19 0.67 -9.67
C PRO A 203 7.07 1.13 -11.12
N GLY A 204 5.95 1.78 -11.48
CA GLY A 204 5.77 2.31 -12.84
C GLY A 204 6.75 3.43 -13.20
N PHE A 205 7.05 4.32 -12.26
CA PHE A 205 8.07 5.37 -12.45
C PHE A 205 9.48 4.80 -12.53
N GLU A 206 9.78 3.83 -11.66
CA GLU A 206 11.06 3.11 -11.68
C GLU A 206 11.30 2.40 -13.02
N ALA A 207 10.27 1.68 -13.51
CA ALA A 207 10.36 1.00 -14.79
C ALA A 207 10.57 1.96 -15.96
N MET A 208 9.83 3.07 -15.99
CA MET A 208 9.97 4.09 -17.03
C MET A 208 11.34 4.79 -16.99
N SER A 209 11.80 5.14 -15.79
CA SER A 209 13.08 5.88 -15.64
C SER A 209 14.30 5.04 -15.98
N LYS A 210 14.22 3.71 -15.79
CA LYS A 210 15.28 2.75 -16.09
C LYS A 210 15.21 2.19 -17.52
N ALA A 211 14.15 2.48 -18.25
CA ALA A 211 13.99 2.00 -19.62
C ALA A 211 15.00 2.66 -20.58
N PRO A 212 15.35 2.01 -21.70
CA PRO A 212 16.18 2.61 -22.72
C PRO A 212 15.64 3.97 -23.18
N GLY A 213 16.50 4.98 -23.26
CA GLY A 213 16.12 6.36 -23.58
C GLY A 213 15.63 7.19 -22.39
N GLY A 214 15.30 6.55 -21.25
CA GLY A 214 14.88 7.24 -20.02
C GLY A 214 13.47 7.80 -20.09
N ALA A 215 13.14 8.59 -19.08
CA ALA A 215 11.80 9.17 -18.90
C ALA A 215 11.86 10.69 -18.59
N ARG A 216 10.75 11.36 -18.86
CA ARG A 216 10.47 12.73 -18.41
C ARG A 216 9.19 12.69 -17.57
N PHE A 217 9.23 13.39 -16.43
CA PHE A 217 8.07 13.62 -15.60
C PHE A 217 7.37 14.92 -16.02
N ILE A 218 6.03 14.89 -16.04
CA ILE A 218 5.18 16.02 -16.31
C ILE A 218 4.26 16.22 -15.11
N VAL A 219 4.29 17.43 -14.55
CA VAL A 219 3.49 17.84 -13.38
C VAL A 219 2.78 19.15 -13.67
N PRO A 220 1.77 19.54 -12.89
CA PRO A 220 1.17 20.86 -12.99
C PRO A 220 2.22 21.95 -12.75
N ASP A 221 2.14 23.05 -13.50
CA ASP A 221 2.95 24.24 -13.21
C ASP A 221 2.48 24.94 -11.91
N ALA A 222 3.24 25.94 -11.44
CA ALA A 222 2.95 26.66 -10.20
C ALA A 222 1.55 27.32 -10.21
N GLY A 223 1.11 27.85 -11.35
CA GLY A 223 -0.23 28.43 -11.51
C GLY A 223 -1.32 27.36 -11.51
N GLU A 224 -1.06 26.21 -12.11
CA GLU A 224 -1.94 25.04 -12.09
C GLU A 224 -2.05 24.47 -10.68
N ILE A 225 -0.94 24.30 -9.95
CA ILE A 225 -0.91 23.91 -8.53
C ILE A 225 -1.81 24.84 -7.70
N ALA A 226 -1.71 26.14 -7.89
CA ALA A 226 -2.54 27.12 -7.16
C ALA A 226 -4.03 26.92 -7.46
N ARG A 227 -4.42 26.70 -8.73
CA ARG A 227 -5.82 26.46 -9.12
C ARG A 227 -6.35 25.16 -8.57
N ILE A 228 -5.58 24.06 -8.67
CA ILE A 228 -5.98 22.76 -8.12
C ILE A 228 -6.23 22.89 -6.62
N ARG A 229 -5.33 23.51 -5.86
CA ARG A 229 -5.46 23.68 -4.41
C ARG A 229 -6.64 24.57 -4.01
N ALA A 230 -6.94 25.60 -4.80
CA ALA A 230 -8.09 26.45 -4.55
C ALA A 230 -9.42 25.68 -4.66
N LYS A 231 -9.50 24.71 -5.59
CA LYS A 231 -10.69 23.89 -5.81
C LYS A 231 -10.72 22.65 -4.92
N HIS A 232 -9.58 22.00 -4.71
CA HIS A 232 -9.44 20.73 -3.99
C HIS A 232 -8.46 20.88 -2.81
N THR A 233 -8.94 21.50 -1.73
CA THR A 233 -8.13 21.92 -0.57
C THR A 233 -7.51 20.76 0.21
N PHE A 234 -8.02 19.52 0.05
CA PHE A 234 -7.48 18.34 0.69
C PHE A 234 -6.17 17.85 0.04
N LEU A 235 -5.91 18.20 -1.22
CA LEU A 235 -4.65 17.92 -1.88
C LEU A 235 -3.55 18.81 -1.31
N LYS A 236 -2.40 18.21 -1.02
CA LYS A 236 -1.27 18.89 -0.39
C LYS A 236 -0.13 19.07 -1.39
N PRO A 237 0.62 20.18 -1.31
CA PRO A 237 1.90 20.29 -2.00
C PRO A 237 2.86 19.23 -1.51
N LEU A 238 3.48 18.53 -2.45
CA LEU A 238 4.45 17.49 -2.20
C LEU A 238 5.60 17.65 -3.18
N THR A 239 6.83 17.55 -2.67
CA THR A 239 8.04 17.70 -3.47
C THR A 239 8.75 16.36 -3.61
N ILE A 240 9.06 15.98 -4.83
CA ILE A 240 9.93 14.85 -5.15
C ILE A 240 11.36 15.38 -5.11
N PRO A 241 12.23 14.91 -4.20
CA PRO A 241 13.60 15.38 -4.11
C PRO A 241 14.38 15.19 -5.40
N ALA A 242 15.34 16.05 -5.65
CA ALA A 242 16.30 15.85 -6.74
C ALA A 242 16.99 14.49 -6.60
N ASN A 243 17.31 13.86 -7.72
CA ASN A 243 17.97 12.55 -7.80
C ASN A 243 17.12 11.38 -7.25
N SER A 244 15.79 11.54 -7.13
CA SER A 244 14.88 10.43 -6.84
C SER A 244 14.82 9.42 -7.99
N TYR A 245 15.07 9.86 -9.22
CA TYR A 245 15.07 9.02 -10.43
C TYR A 245 16.31 9.32 -11.29
N PRO A 246 16.75 8.37 -12.15
CA PRO A 246 17.80 8.62 -13.12
C PRO A 246 17.53 9.87 -13.96
N ASN A 247 18.55 10.73 -14.11
CA ASN A 247 18.52 11.99 -14.87
C ASN A 247 17.55 13.08 -14.34
N GLN A 248 16.91 12.88 -13.20
CA GLN A 248 16.10 13.89 -12.54
C GLN A 248 16.98 14.70 -11.57
N THR A 249 17.65 15.74 -12.08
CA THR A 249 18.65 16.53 -11.32
C THR A 249 18.06 17.67 -10.48
N ALA A 250 16.82 18.06 -10.73
CA ALA A 250 16.09 19.09 -9.98
C ALA A 250 14.94 18.46 -9.19
N ALA A 251 14.56 19.07 -8.06
CA ALA A 251 13.35 18.71 -7.35
C ALA A 251 12.10 18.98 -8.24
N ILE A 252 11.05 18.18 -8.04
CA ILE A 252 9.79 18.31 -8.77
C ILE A 252 8.69 18.59 -7.76
N ASP A 253 8.03 19.73 -7.88
CA ASP A 253 6.86 20.07 -7.08
C ASP A 253 5.59 19.55 -7.75
N SER A 254 4.73 18.93 -6.97
CA SER A 254 3.43 18.41 -7.40
C SER A 254 2.41 18.48 -6.27
N LEU A 255 1.28 17.85 -6.47
CA LEU A 255 0.21 17.71 -5.49
C LEU A 255 -0.12 16.23 -5.27
N GLY A 256 -0.66 15.93 -4.11
CA GLY A 256 -1.12 14.59 -3.80
C GLY A 256 -1.72 14.52 -2.40
N SER A 257 -1.86 13.31 -1.92
CA SER A 257 -2.37 13.01 -0.59
C SER A 257 -1.55 11.92 0.08
N TRP A 258 -1.88 11.60 1.32
CA TRP A 258 -1.30 10.47 2.03
C TRP A 258 -2.12 9.22 1.80
N SER A 259 -1.46 8.11 1.53
CA SER A 259 -2.08 6.79 1.57
C SER A 259 -2.14 6.26 3.01
N PHE A 260 -3.16 5.45 3.32
CA PHE A 260 -3.40 4.93 4.65
C PHE A 260 -3.55 3.40 4.64
N ILE A 261 -3.20 2.78 5.76
CA ILE A 261 -3.79 1.50 6.12
C ILE A 261 -5.08 1.83 6.87
N LEU A 262 -6.21 1.48 6.28
CA LEU A 262 -7.51 1.55 6.94
C LEU A 262 -7.86 0.20 7.57
N VAL A 263 -8.66 0.25 8.63
CA VAL A 263 -9.16 -0.92 9.33
C VAL A 263 -10.68 -0.88 9.39
N ARG A 264 -11.30 -2.07 9.45
CA ARG A 264 -12.73 -2.20 9.69
C ARG A 264 -13.12 -1.66 11.07
N GLU A 265 -14.33 -1.13 11.21
CA GLU A 265 -14.83 -0.54 12.46
C GLU A 265 -14.79 -1.55 13.63
N SER A 266 -15.06 -2.82 13.31
CA SER A 266 -15.15 -3.91 14.28
C SER A 266 -13.78 -4.51 14.69
N LEU A 267 -12.64 -3.97 14.21
CA LEU A 267 -11.34 -4.45 14.66
C LEU A 267 -11.16 -4.19 16.17
N PRO A 268 -10.81 -5.21 16.99
CA PRO A 268 -10.67 -5.01 18.42
C PRO A 268 -9.57 -3.99 18.78
N ASP A 269 -9.86 -3.13 19.76
CA ASP A 269 -8.92 -2.08 20.23
C ASP A 269 -7.54 -2.65 20.61
N ASP A 270 -7.51 -3.81 21.28
CA ASP A 270 -6.25 -4.47 21.64
C ASP A 270 -5.44 -4.87 20.42
N THR A 271 -6.09 -5.41 19.40
CA THR A 271 -5.44 -5.77 18.13
C THR A 271 -4.89 -4.53 17.43
N ALA A 272 -5.65 -3.46 17.33
CA ALA A 272 -5.20 -2.21 16.73
C ALA A 272 -4.05 -1.56 17.52
N TYR A 273 -4.12 -1.60 18.85
CA TYR A 273 -3.04 -1.15 19.73
C TYR A 273 -1.74 -1.94 19.48
N ARG A 274 -1.83 -3.28 19.42
CA ARG A 274 -0.68 -4.15 19.15
C ARG A 274 -0.07 -3.88 17.80
N LEU A 275 -0.90 -3.74 16.76
CA LEU A 275 -0.44 -3.39 15.41
C LEU A 275 0.32 -2.06 15.41
N ALA A 276 -0.23 -1.02 16.04
CA ALA A 276 0.42 0.30 16.12
C ALA A 276 1.74 0.25 16.90
N LYS A 277 1.76 -0.45 18.03
CA LYS A 277 2.95 -0.61 18.88
C LYS A 277 4.07 -1.36 18.16
N THR A 278 3.71 -2.47 17.50
CA THR A 278 4.67 -3.26 16.72
C THR A 278 5.24 -2.43 15.57
N LEU A 279 4.36 -1.75 14.81
CA LEU A 279 4.79 -0.90 13.69
C LEU A 279 5.76 0.19 14.14
N HIS A 280 5.45 0.92 15.21
CA HIS A 280 6.36 1.94 15.75
C HIS A 280 7.74 1.36 16.14
N GLY A 281 7.76 0.16 16.74
CA GLY A 281 9.01 -0.51 17.10
C GLY A 281 9.87 -0.93 15.90
N ILE A 282 9.29 -1.00 14.69
CA ILE A 282 9.97 -1.47 13.49
C ILE A 282 10.07 -0.43 12.36
N GLU A 283 9.69 0.82 12.59
CA GLU A 283 9.72 1.90 11.57
C GLU A 283 11.04 1.93 10.81
N ALA A 284 12.17 1.90 11.52
CA ALA A 284 13.50 1.89 10.92
C ALA A 284 13.78 0.62 10.08
N THR A 285 13.29 -0.53 10.53
CA THR A 285 13.45 -1.81 9.81
C THR A 285 12.63 -1.82 8.53
N LEU A 286 11.40 -1.33 8.60
CA LEU A 286 10.51 -1.23 7.44
C LEU A 286 11.07 -0.22 6.43
N CYS A 287 11.55 0.94 6.88
CA CYS A 287 12.21 1.95 6.04
C CYS A 287 13.44 1.38 5.31
N LYS A 288 14.29 0.62 6.02
CA LYS A 288 15.44 -0.05 5.41
C LYS A 288 15.03 -1.11 4.39
N LYS A 289 13.93 -1.83 4.63
CA LYS A 289 13.38 -2.85 3.72
C LYS A 289 12.80 -2.23 2.45
N LEU A 290 12.07 -1.14 2.61
CA LEU A 290 11.40 -0.43 1.53
C LEU A 290 11.52 1.09 1.73
N PRO A 291 12.38 1.80 1.01
CA PRO A 291 12.61 3.23 1.18
C PRO A 291 11.33 4.09 1.16
N GLN A 292 10.34 3.73 0.34
CA GLN A 292 9.04 4.41 0.31
C GLN A 292 8.33 4.41 1.67
N SER A 293 8.56 3.40 2.51
CA SER A 293 7.95 3.30 3.83
C SER A 293 8.65 4.10 4.93
N CYS A 294 9.72 4.86 4.62
CA CYS A 294 10.37 5.73 5.61
C CYS A 294 9.42 6.82 6.16
N GLU A 295 8.37 7.12 5.45
CA GLU A 295 7.31 8.03 5.90
C GLU A 295 6.26 7.33 6.79
N THR A 296 6.27 5.99 6.90
CA THR A 296 5.33 5.23 7.75
C THR A 296 5.76 5.34 9.20
N THR A 297 5.29 6.38 9.89
CA THR A 297 5.67 6.66 11.28
C THR A 297 4.45 7.03 12.14
N ALA A 298 4.60 6.86 13.47
CA ALA A 298 3.60 7.30 14.43
C ALA A 298 3.32 8.81 14.30
N ALA A 299 4.36 9.62 14.14
CA ALA A 299 4.24 11.08 13.97
C ALA A 299 3.45 11.45 12.70
N ASN A 300 3.78 10.83 11.56
CA ASN A 300 3.09 11.09 10.30
C ASN A 300 1.63 10.59 10.33
N THR A 301 1.33 9.54 11.09
CA THR A 301 -0.06 9.07 11.26
C THR A 301 -0.94 10.16 11.87
N VAL A 302 -0.45 10.86 12.89
CA VAL A 302 -1.19 11.98 13.49
C VAL A 302 -1.26 13.19 12.55
N ALA A 303 -0.14 13.52 11.89
CA ALA A 303 -0.04 14.70 11.03
C ALA A 303 -0.85 14.58 9.72
N ALA A 304 -0.91 13.37 9.15
CA ALA A 304 -1.58 13.12 7.88
C ALA A 304 -3.09 12.84 8.03
N ALA A 305 -3.55 12.44 9.20
CA ALA A 305 -4.97 12.16 9.43
C ALA A 305 -5.81 13.41 9.19
N PRO A 306 -6.85 13.35 8.33
CA PRO A 306 -7.73 14.51 8.07
C PRO A 306 -8.41 15.03 9.33
N ASN A 307 -8.69 14.12 10.26
CA ASN A 307 -9.20 14.37 11.60
C ASN A 307 -8.69 13.26 12.51
N VAL A 308 -8.15 13.60 13.68
CA VAL A 308 -7.64 12.63 14.66
C VAL A 308 -8.71 11.65 15.16
N GLY A 309 -10.00 12.02 15.12
CA GLY A 309 -11.13 11.12 15.43
C GLY A 309 -11.31 9.99 14.41
N LEU A 310 -10.64 10.04 13.25
CA LEU A 310 -10.61 8.96 12.28
C LEU A 310 -9.54 7.91 12.60
N ILE A 311 -8.61 8.21 13.49
CA ILE A 311 -7.62 7.23 13.97
C ILE A 311 -8.35 6.23 14.88
N HIS A 312 -8.04 4.93 14.71
CA HIS A 312 -8.66 3.87 15.50
C HIS A 312 -8.40 4.07 17.01
N PRO A 313 -9.40 3.84 17.90
CA PRO A 313 -9.23 4.10 19.35
C PRO A 313 -8.03 3.36 19.95
N GLY A 314 -7.81 2.10 19.63
CA GLY A 314 -6.65 1.33 20.08
C GLY A 314 -5.31 1.92 19.62
N VAL A 315 -5.25 2.43 18.36
CA VAL A 315 -4.09 3.15 17.84
C VAL A 315 -3.88 4.46 18.59
N MET A 316 -4.96 5.24 18.77
CA MET A 316 -4.91 6.53 19.47
C MET A 316 -4.43 6.36 20.92
N LYS A 317 -4.87 5.29 21.61
CA LYS A 317 -4.36 4.95 22.95
C LYS A 317 -2.84 4.83 22.93
N TYR A 318 -2.27 4.05 22.01
CA TYR A 318 -0.84 3.89 21.88
C TYR A 318 -0.12 5.21 21.56
N LEU A 319 -0.64 5.99 20.60
CA LEU A 319 -0.04 7.27 20.19
C LEU A 319 0.01 8.28 21.35
N LYS A 320 -0.99 8.27 22.25
CA LYS A 320 -0.97 9.08 23.48
C LYS A 320 0.07 8.59 24.47
N GLU A 321 0.22 7.29 24.66
CA GLU A 321 1.23 6.71 25.57
C GLU A 321 2.66 7.11 25.20
N ILE A 322 2.96 7.20 23.91
CA ILE A 322 4.29 7.62 23.42
C ILE A 322 4.43 9.14 23.22
N GLY A 323 3.39 9.92 23.54
CA GLY A 323 3.39 11.38 23.38
C GLY A 323 3.31 11.88 21.93
N ALA A 324 3.00 11.01 20.97
CA ALA A 324 2.81 11.39 19.56
C ALA A 324 1.47 12.10 19.30
N ALA A 325 0.47 11.84 20.13
CA ALA A 325 -0.83 12.52 20.12
C ALA A 325 -1.15 13.13 21.52
N LYS A 326 -2.01 14.19 21.51
CA LYS A 326 -2.49 14.85 22.74
C LYS A 326 -3.80 14.25 23.23
#